data_d6c05a9c5f6a7522c36081fe37448b37
#
_entry.id   d6c05a9c5f6a7522c36081fe37448b37
#
_cell.length_a   1.000
_cell.length_b   1.000
_cell.length_c   1.000
_cell.angle_alpha   90.00
_cell.angle_beta   90.00
_cell.angle_gamma   90.00
#
_symmetry.space_group_name_H-M   'P 1'
#
loop_
_entity.id
_entity.type
_entity.pdbx_description
1 polymer ?
#
loop_
_entity_poly.entity_id
_entity_poly.type
_entity_poly.pdbx_seq_one_letter_code
_entity_poly.pdbx_strand_id
1 'polypeptide(L)'
;MDLIIKPTELCNFKCTICSSSNISEDSAKLLDINEIFKFLDEHPDTRTVIVNGGDPLMVKPEYYYQIIDYLDEHDMDTSISFTTNLWPFYKTKKWDELFKHPRMAVTTSFQYGGGRLKGDYSMFTEEDFWGVSDSMLDRIGYRPDFIAVVVDGEQDIAIDNVKLAKKMGVECKLNYAMASGSQGKPLLLADIYSIYLDIYD
;
A
#
# COMPACT_ATOMS: atom_id res chain seq x y z
N MET A 1 -9.40 2.29 17.91
CA MET A 1 -9.09 1.12 17.04
C MET A 1 -8.67 1.59 15.65
N ASP A 2 -8.34 0.66 14.72
CA ASP A 2 -8.06 1.02 13.32
C ASP A 2 -9.03 0.27 12.41
N LEU A 3 -9.58 0.95 11.41
CA LEU A 3 -10.48 0.40 10.41
C LEU A 3 -9.70 0.11 9.13
N ILE A 4 -9.70 -1.12 8.63
CA ILE A 4 -9.11 -1.45 7.34
C ILE A 4 -10.21 -1.53 6.29
N ILE A 5 -10.13 -0.73 5.25
CA ILE A 5 -11.06 -0.75 4.12
C ILE A 5 -10.39 -1.16 2.82
N LYS A 6 -11.17 -1.81 1.96
CA LYS A 6 -10.80 -2.12 0.58
C LYS A 6 -11.85 -1.52 -0.35
N PRO A 7 -11.68 -0.26 -0.78
CA PRO A 7 -12.68 0.40 -1.62
C PRO A 7 -12.90 -0.30 -2.96
N THR A 8 -11.87 -0.97 -3.50
CA THR A 8 -11.94 -1.72 -4.75
C THR A 8 -10.91 -2.84 -4.78
N GLU A 9 -11.18 -3.90 -5.53
CA GLU A 9 -10.19 -4.94 -5.85
C GLU A 9 -9.48 -4.68 -7.19
N LEU A 10 -9.84 -3.61 -7.90
CA LEU A 10 -9.12 -3.22 -9.12
C LEU A 10 -7.70 -2.79 -8.80
N CYS A 11 -6.75 -3.22 -9.64
CA CYS A 11 -5.36 -2.81 -9.55
C CYS A 11 -4.80 -2.56 -10.96
N ASN A 12 -3.97 -1.53 -11.08
CA ASN A 12 -3.22 -1.23 -12.30
C ASN A 12 -1.96 -2.08 -12.46
N PHE A 13 -1.58 -2.88 -11.44
CA PHE A 13 -0.48 -3.85 -11.49
C PHE A 13 -0.99 -5.29 -11.63
N LYS A 14 -0.09 -6.19 -12.04
CA LYS A 14 -0.33 -7.63 -12.26
C LYS A 14 0.71 -8.48 -11.51
N CYS A 15 0.92 -8.16 -10.23
CA CYS A 15 1.94 -8.78 -9.40
C CYS A 15 1.69 -10.28 -9.22
N THR A 16 2.72 -11.09 -9.43
CA THR A 16 2.67 -12.55 -9.22
C THR A 16 2.69 -12.94 -7.74
N ILE A 17 3.07 -11.98 -6.88
CA ILE A 17 3.14 -12.12 -5.42
C ILE A 17 1.90 -11.55 -4.70
N CYS A 18 0.86 -11.21 -5.43
CA CYS A 18 -0.30 -10.55 -4.87
C CYS A 18 -1.19 -11.52 -4.09
N SER A 19 -1.41 -11.26 -2.80
CA SER A 19 -2.33 -12.04 -1.98
C SER A 19 -3.81 -11.76 -2.28
N SER A 20 -4.10 -10.67 -3.00
CA SER A 20 -5.46 -10.26 -3.37
C SER A 20 -5.82 -10.56 -4.82
N SER A 21 -4.94 -11.19 -5.62
CA SER A 21 -5.27 -11.59 -6.99
C SER A 21 -6.31 -12.72 -6.98
N ASN A 22 -7.24 -12.68 -7.92
CA ASN A 22 -8.31 -13.67 -8.13
C ASN A 22 -9.44 -13.66 -7.07
N ILE A 23 -9.65 -12.56 -6.36
CA ILE A 23 -10.63 -12.55 -5.27
C ILE A 23 -12.07 -12.42 -5.77
N SER A 24 -12.38 -11.81 -6.90
CA SER A 24 -13.74 -11.84 -7.43
C SER A 24 -13.87 -11.37 -8.88
N GLU A 25 -14.91 -11.87 -9.56
CA GLU A 25 -15.37 -11.34 -10.85
C GLU A 25 -15.94 -9.92 -10.71
N ASP A 26 -16.36 -9.53 -9.50
CA ASP A 26 -16.88 -8.20 -9.14
C ASP A 26 -15.78 -7.23 -8.70
N SER A 27 -14.54 -7.41 -9.16
CA SER A 27 -13.40 -6.55 -8.77
C SER A 27 -13.62 -5.05 -9.03
N ALA A 28 -14.51 -4.70 -9.96
CA ALA A 28 -14.90 -3.33 -10.26
C ALA A 28 -15.90 -2.72 -9.25
N LYS A 29 -16.46 -3.52 -8.33
CA LYS A 29 -17.40 -3.04 -7.33
C LYS A 29 -16.70 -2.11 -6.35
N LEU A 30 -17.29 -0.94 -6.15
CA LEU A 30 -16.84 0.01 -5.15
C LEU A 30 -17.51 -0.30 -3.81
N LEU A 31 -16.74 -0.26 -2.73
CA LEU A 31 -17.29 -0.33 -1.37
C LEU A 31 -18.27 0.84 -1.16
N ASP A 32 -19.46 0.54 -0.67
CA ASP A 32 -20.43 1.58 -0.33
C ASP A 32 -19.87 2.43 0.82
N ILE A 33 -19.75 3.72 0.58
CA ILE A 33 -19.20 4.66 1.56
C ILE A 33 -20.07 4.75 2.82
N ASN A 34 -21.35 4.49 2.72
CA ASN A 34 -22.27 4.49 3.86
C ASN A 34 -21.93 3.38 4.87
N GLU A 35 -21.34 2.28 4.44
CA GLU A 35 -20.87 1.24 5.36
C GLU A 35 -19.67 1.73 6.20
N ILE A 36 -18.83 2.61 5.62
CA ILE A 36 -17.74 3.24 6.35
C ILE A 36 -18.29 4.22 7.38
N PHE A 37 -19.22 5.07 6.99
CA PHE A 37 -19.85 6.05 7.88
C PHE A 37 -20.57 5.37 9.05
N LYS A 38 -21.35 4.33 8.75
CA LYS A 38 -22.00 3.53 9.79
C LYS A 38 -21.00 2.93 10.79
N PHE A 39 -19.87 2.41 10.30
CA PHE A 39 -18.84 1.88 11.19
C PHE A 39 -18.24 2.99 12.07
N LEU A 40 -17.96 4.16 11.51
CA LEU A 40 -17.40 5.30 12.24
C LEU A 40 -18.37 5.82 13.30
N ASP A 41 -19.70 5.83 13.03
CA ASP A 41 -20.73 6.17 14.01
C ASP A 41 -20.75 5.19 15.19
N GLU A 42 -20.58 3.90 14.91
CA GLU A 42 -20.56 2.85 15.95
C GLU A 42 -19.21 2.84 16.72
N HIS A 43 -18.14 3.40 16.12
CA HIS A 43 -16.77 3.38 16.66
C HIS A 43 -16.09 4.74 16.55
N PRO A 44 -16.57 5.75 17.29
CA PRO A 44 -16.02 7.11 17.21
C PRO A 44 -14.59 7.25 17.74
N ASP A 45 -14.06 6.22 18.41
CA ASP A 45 -12.67 6.11 18.87
C ASP A 45 -11.71 5.57 17.79
N THR A 46 -12.17 5.43 16.53
CA THR A 46 -11.34 5.02 15.41
C THR A 46 -10.20 6.02 15.19
N ARG A 47 -8.95 5.54 15.26
CA ARG A 47 -7.75 6.38 15.11
C ARG A 47 -7.29 6.50 13.67
N THR A 48 -7.42 5.41 12.91
CA THR A 48 -6.92 5.37 11.53
C THR A 48 -7.87 4.59 10.64
N VAL A 49 -8.20 5.15 9.49
CA VAL A 49 -8.78 4.42 8.36
C VAL A 49 -7.63 3.99 7.42
N ILE A 50 -7.32 2.70 7.41
CA ILE A 50 -6.27 2.13 6.57
C ILE A 50 -6.89 1.70 5.25
N VAL A 51 -6.46 2.33 4.16
CA VAL A 51 -6.99 2.10 2.82
C VAL A 51 -6.06 1.18 2.04
N ASN A 52 -6.55 -0.03 1.79
CA ASN A 52 -5.89 -1.07 1.01
C ASN A 52 -6.79 -1.48 -0.18
N GLY A 53 -6.59 -2.66 -0.73
CA GLY A 53 -7.43 -3.25 -1.78
C GLY A 53 -6.61 -3.81 -2.92
N GLY A 54 -7.07 -3.66 -4.13
CA GLY A 54 -6.27 -3.82 -5.34
C GLY A 54 -5.22 -2.70 -5.37
N ASP A 55 -5.61 -1.52 -5.85
CA ASP A 55 -4.87 -0.27 -5.58
C ASP A 55 -5.88 0.85 -5.29
N PRO A 56 -5.75 1.58 -4.17
CA PRO A 56 -6.67 2.66 -3.81
C PRO A 56 -6.80 3.75 -4.87
N LEU A 57 -5.75 4.01 -5.65
CA LEU A 57 -5.75 5.03 -6.68
C LEU A 57 -6.51 4.63 -7.96
N MET A 58 -7.11 3.45 -7.99
CA MET A 58 -8.10 3.07 -9.00
C MET A 58 -9.50 3.65 -8.70
N VAL A 59 -9.72 4.15 -7.49
CA VAL A 59 -10.92 4.90 -7.09
C VAL A 59 -10.64 6.39 -7.28
N LYS A 60 -11.65 7.19 -7.59
CA LYS A 60 -11.49 8.63 -7.78
C LYS A 60 -11.22 9.34 -6.43
N PRO A 61 -10.44 10.45 -6.41
CA PRO A 61 -10.16 11.22 -5.18
C PRO A 61 -11.42 11.68 -4.44
N GLU A 62 -12.51 11.96 -5.16
CA GLU A 62 -13.78 12.43 -4.61
C GLU A 62 -14.41 11.45 -3.61
N TYR A 63 -14.14 10.16 -3.76
CA TYR A 63 -14.57 9.15 -2.79
C TYR A 63 -13.91 9.37 -1.43
N TYR A 64 -12.63 9.70 -1.42
CA TYR A 64 -11.86 9.90 -0.19
C TYR A 64 -12.13 11.27 0.44
N TYR A 65 -12.43 12.29 -0.37
CA TYR A 65 -12.88 13.58 0.16
C TYR A 65 -14.19 13.44 0.93
N GLN A 66 -15.13 12.60 0.51
CA GLN A 66 -16.34 12.34 1.28
C GLN A 66 -16.04 11.74 2.67
N ILE A 67 -15.00 10.90 2.79
CA ILE A 67 -14.59 10.37 4.10
C ILE A 67 -13.98 11.49 4.94
N ILE A 68 -13.13 12.35 4.34
CA ILE A 68 -12.53 13.50 5.03
C ILE A 68 -13.60 14.45 5.53
N ASP A 69 -14.52 14.84 4.65
CA ASP A 69 -15.64 15.74 4.99
C ASP A 69 -16.48 15.17 6.16
N TYR A 70 -16.78 13.87 6.10
CA TYR A 70 -17.49 13.18 7.17
C TYR A 70 -16.74 13.24 8.52
N LEU A 71 -15.43 12.98 8.50
CA LEU A 71 -14.59 13.03 9.72
C LEU A 71 -14.51 14.46 10.29
N ASP A 72 -14.48 15.47 9.43
CA ASP A 72 -14.44 16.88 9.85
C ASP A 72 -15.80 17.34 10.41
N GLU A 73 -16.91 16.95 9.77
CA GLU A 73 -18.27 17.26 10.23
C GLU A 73 -18.61 16.64 11.59
N HIS A 74 -17.97 15.51 11.94
CA HIS A 74 -18.19 14.81 13.23
C HIS A 74 -17.08 15.03 14.24
N ASP A 75 -16.17 16.00 14.01
CA ASP A 75 -15.04 16.33 14.90
C ASP A 75 -14.19 15.11 15.29
N MET A 76 -14.01 14.15 14.36
CA MET A 76 -13.23 12.93 14.61
C MET A 76 -11.74 13.18 14.40
N ASP A 77 -10.91 12.82 15.38
CA ASP A 77 -9.44 12.84 15.26
C ASP A 77 -8.94 11.52 14.63
N THR A 78 -9.36 11.29 13.39
CA THR A 78 -9.04 10.09 12.63
C THR A 78 -8.12 10.43 11.45
N SER A 79 -7.00 9.72 11.32
CA SER A 79 -6.14 9.81 10.14
C SER A 79 -6.55 8.81 9.05
N ILE A 80 -6.11 9.05 7.82
CA ILE A 80 -6.34 8.14 6.70
C ILE A 80 -4.97 7.72 6.15
N SER A 81 -4.69 6.42 6.15
CA SER A 81 -3.41 5.86 5.71
C SER A 81 -3.58 5.00 4.46
N PHE A 82 -2.95 5.38 3.36
CA PHE A 82 -2.96 4.63 2.12
C PHE A 82 -1.78 3.68 2.02
N THR A 83 -2.05 2.47 1.49
CA THR A 83 -1.01 1.60 0.93
C THR A 83 -1.27 1.45 -0.56
N THR A 84 -0.42 2.01 -1.41
CA THR A 84 -0.60 2.05 -2.87
C THR A 84 0.72 1.84 -3.60
N ASN A 85 0.68 1.34 -4.84
CA ASN A 85 1.88 1.29 -5.69
C ASN A 85 2.31 2.67 -6.21
N LEU A 86 1.52 3.70 -5.99
CA LEU A 86 1.74 5.10 -6.38
C LEU A 86 1.94 5.35 -7.90
N TRP A 87 1.80 4.34 -8.74
CA TRP A 87 1.98 4.51 -10.18
C TRP A 87 0.99 5.48 -10.83
N PRO A 88 -0.34 5.46 -10.47
CA PRO A 88 -1.27 6.48 -10.93
C PRO A 88 -0.93 7.89 -10.45
N PHE A 89 -0.41 8.04 -9.22
CA PHE A 89 0.09 9.32 -8.71
C PHE A 89 1.27 9.82 -9.54
N TYR A 90 2.26 8.96 -9.79
CA TYR A 90 3.44 9.31 -10.60
C TYR A 90 3.07 9.77 -12.01
N LYS A 91 2.07 9.14 -12.63
CA LYS A 91 1.64 9.45 -14.00
C LYS A 91 0.71 10.67 -14.11
N THR A 92 0.07 11.10 -13.01
CA THR A 92 -0.90 12.21 -13.02
C THR A 92 -0.73 13.10 -11.79
N LYS A 93 -1.34 14.30 -11.82
CA LYS A 93 -1.33 15.23 -10.68
C LYS A 93 -2.64 15.24 -9.89
N LYS A 94 -3.60 14.41 -10.25
CA LYS A 94 -4.95 14.47 -9.65
C LYS A 94 -5.01 14.08 -8.18
N TRP A 95 -3.94 13.49 -7.64
CA TRP A 95 -3.84 13.02 -6.26
C TRP A 95 -3.12 14.00 -5.33
N ASP A 96 -2.48 15.05 -5.89
CA ASP A 96 -1.59 15.94 -5.15
C ASP A 96 -2.31 16.62 -3.99
N GLU A 97 -3.49 17.19 -4.25
CA GLU A 97 -4.25 17.91 -3.22
C GLU A 97 -4.77 16.98 -2.13
N LEU A 98 -5.21 15.76 -2.49
CA LEU A 98 -5.62 14.77 -1.51
C LEU A 98 -4.43 14.38 -0.60
N PHE A 99 -3.27 14.09 -1.19
CA PHE A 99 -2.10 13.64 -0.42
C PHE A 99 -1.44 14.74 0.43
N LYS A 100 -1.71 16.02 0.13
CA LYS A 100 -1.31 17.16 0.97
C LYS A 100 -2.24 17.38 2.16
N HIS A 101 -3.40 16.74 2.18
CA HIS A 101 -4.34 16.94 3.28
C HIS A 101 -3.75 16.45 4.62
N PRO A 102 -3.90 17.22 5.74
CA PRO A 102 -3.24 16.87 7.02
C PRO A 102 -3.61 15.51 7.60
N ARG A 103 -4.81 15.00 7.27
CA ARG A 103 -5.25 13.67 7.72
C ARG A 103 -4.60 12.52 6.95
N MET A 104 -3.90 12.82 5.84
CA MET A 104 -3.40 11.79 4.94
C MET A 104 -1.98 11.33 5.30
N ALA A 105 -1.78 10.02 5.32
CA ALA A 105 -0.48 9.37 5.33
C ALA A 105 -0.42 8.36 4.18
N VAL A 106 0.69 8.32 3.46
CA VAL A 106 0.83 7.44 2.29
C VAL A 106 2.07 6.58 2.45
N THR A 107 1.87 5.28 2.36
CA THR A 107 2.94 4.29 2.21
C THR A 107 2.86 3.65 0.84
N THR A 108 3.97 3.14 0.35
CA THR A 108 4.03 2.48 -0.95
C THR A 108 4.50 1.05 -0.82
N SER A 109 4.75 0.41 -1.94
CA SER A 109 5.22 -0.95 -1.95
C SER A 109 6.26 -1.17 -3.06
N PHE A 110 7.36 -1.75 -2.66
CA PHE A 110 8.45 -2.18 -3.54
C PHE A 110 9.13 -3.40 -2.94
N GLN A 111 9.67 -4.27 -3.75
CA GLN A 111 10.70 -5.25 -3.39
C GLN A 111 11.53 -5.58 -4.60
N TYR A 112 12.78 -5.97 -4.35
CA TYR A 112 13.59 -6.64 -5.35
C TYR A 112 12.99 -8.01 -5.67
N GLY A 113 13.50 -8.66 -6.74
CA GLY A 113 12.90 -9.88 -7.26
C GLY A 113 11.83 -9.59 -8.33
N GLY A 114 11.40 -10.57 -9.05
CA GLY A 114 10.61 -10.38 -10.27
C GLY A 114 9.09 -10.26 -10.11
N GLY A 115 8.57 -10.27 -8.88
CA GLY A 115 7.15 -10.49 -8.63
C GLY A 115 6.25 -9.28 -8.82
N ARG A 116 6.79 -8.06 -8.92
CA ARG A 116 6.00 -6.83 -9.05
C ARG A 116 5.94 -6.36 -10.50
N LEU A 117 4.79 -6.55 -11.13
CA LEU A 117 4.58 -6.26 -12.54
C LEU A 117 3.56 -5.12 -12.72
N LYS A 118 3.87 -4.19 -13.64
CA LYS A 118 2.95 -3.16 -14.12
C LYS A 118 1.80 -3.79 -14.94
N GLY A 119 0.81 -2.99 -15.34
CA GLY A 119 -0.35 -3.47 -16.08
C GLY A 119 -0.06 -4.06 -17.45
N ASP A 120 1.07 -3.69 -18.05
CA ASP A 120 1.61 -4.22 -19.30
C ASP A 120 2.55 -5.42 -19.09
N TYR A 121 2.60 -5.96 -17.88
CA TYR A 121 3.48 -7.06 -17.47
C TYR A 121 4.98 -6.73 -17.46
N SER A 122 5.38 -5.49 -17.70
CA SER A 122 6.76 -5.07 -17.47
C SER A 122 7.07 -5.00 -15.97
N MET A 123 8.32 -5.26 -15.61
CA MET A 123 8.75 -5.17 -14.21
C MET A 123 8.62 -3.72 -13.70
N PHE A 124 8.20 -3.60 -12.45
CA PHE A 124 8.33 -2.36 -11.68
C PHE A 124 9.74 -2.34 -11.06
N THR A 125 10.64 -1.57 -11.67
CA THR A 125 12.07 -1.57 -11.37
C THR A 125 12.43 -0.67 -10.19
N GLU A 126 13.68 -0.77 -9.70
CA GLU A 126 14.22 0.19 -8.72
C GLU A 126 14.20 1.62 -9.27
N GLU A 127 14.48 1.83 -10.56
CA GLU A 127 14.40 3.14 -11.21
C GLU A 127 12.97 3.70 -11.19
N ASP A 128 11.97 2.87 -11.53
CA ASP A 128 10.55 3.26 -11.41
C ASP A 128 10.22 3.66 -9.97
N PHE A 129 10.71 2.89 -8.98
CA PHE A 129 10.45 3.15 -7.55
C PHE A 129 11.10 4.46 -7.08
N TRP A 130 12.33 4.74 -7.49
CA TRP A 130 12.97 6.04 -7.23
C TRP A 130 12.14 7.18 -7.86
N GLY A 131 11.70 7.05 -9.11
CA GLY A 131 10.88 8.05 -9.79
C GLY A 131 9.57 8.35 -9.05
N VAL A 132 8.90 7.30 -8.55
CA VAL A 132 7.68 7.43 -7.72
C VAL A 132 7.98 8.14 -6.41
N SER A 133 9.03 7.71 -5.71
CA SER A 133 9.41 8.25 -4.40
C SER A 133 9.88 9.70 -4.47
N ASP A 134 10.69 10.03 -5.49
CA ASP A 134 11.14 11.41 -5.74
C ASP A 134 9.95 12.32 -6.10
N SER A 135 8.98 11.82 -6.87
CA SER A 135 7.77 12.58 -7.17
C SER A 135 6.93 12.86 -5.91
N MET A 136 6.90 11.95 -4.94
CA MET A 136 6.25 12.20 -3.65
C MET A 136 7.01 13.29 -2.86
N LEU A 137 8.35 13.21 -2.81
CA LEU A 137 9.16 14.24 -2.15
C LEU A 137 8.93 15.61 -2.77
N ASP A 138 9.00 15.71 -4.10
CA ASP A 138 8.92 16.98 -4.83
C ASP A 138 7.53 17.62 -4.75
N ARG A 139 6.46 16.83 -4.75
CA ARG A 139 5.08 17.30 -4.88
C ARG A 139 4.34 17.37 -3.55
N ILE A 140 4.67 16.48 -2.61
CA ILE A 140 3.98 16.33 -1.32
C ILE A 140 4.88 16.73 -0.15
N GLY A 141 6.22 16.60 -0.28
CA GLY A 141 7.18 17.05 0.72
C GLY A 141 7.85 15.93 1.52
N TYR A 142 7.55 14.67 1.25
CA TYR A 142 8.20 13.53 1.91
C TYR A 142 8.33 12.32 0.98
N ARG A 143 9.28 11.44 1.29
CA ARG A 143 9.38 10.11 0.67
C ARG A 143 8.50 9.14 1.45
N PRO A 144 7.69 8.31 0.79
CA PRO A 144 6.88 7.33 1.49
C PRO A 144 7.74 6.16 2.01
N ASP A 145 7.40 5.68 3.17
CA ASP A 145 7.84 4.36 3.61
C ASP A 145 7.27 3.29 2.71
N PHE A 146 7.89 2.11 2.69
CA PHE A 146 7.40 1.08 1.79
C PHE A 146 7.31 -0.32 2.43
N ILE A 147 6.44 -1.13 1.84
CA ILE A 147 6.26 -2.52 2.18
C ILE A 147 6.96 -3.38 1.13
N ALA A 148 7.84 -4.26 1.56
CA ALA A 148 8.44 -5.30 0.73
C ALA A 148 7.84 -6.67 1.09
N VAL A 149 7.44 -7.44 0.08
CA VAL A 149 6.94 -8.81 0.28
C VAL A 149 8.10 -9.78 0.06
N VAL A 150 8.41 -10.57 1.07
CA VAL A 150 9.41 -11.65 0.99
C VAL A 150 8.70 -12.94 0.64
N VAL A 151 9.15 -13.59 -0.42
CA VAL A 151 8.59 -14.87 -0.91
C VAL A 151 9.57 -16.02 -0.67
N ASP A 152 9.06 -17.24 -0.71
CA ASP A 152 9.89 -18.43 -0.60
C ASP A 152 10.92 -18.52 -1.75
N GLY A 153 12.18 -18.76 -1.41
CA GLY A 153 13.30 -18.77 -2.34
C GLY A 153 13.95 -17.40 -2.62
N GLU A 154 13.41 -16.32 -2.04
CA GLU A 154 13.94 -14.96 -2.22
C GLU A 154 14.30 -14.28 -0.88
N GLN A 155 14.66 -15.07 0.14
CA GLN A 155 14.95 -14.57 1.50
C GLN A 155 16.12 -13.57 1.52
N ASP A 156 17.16 -13.79 0.72
CA ASP A 156 18.33 -12.92 0.62
C ASP A 156 17.98 -11.50 0.15
N ILE A 157 16.88 -11.38 -0.61
CA ILE A 157 16.39 -10.09 -1.13
C ILE A 157 15.82 -9.20 -0.01
N ALA A 158 15.41 -9.77 1.12
CA ALA A 158 14.91 -9.01 2.25
C ALA A 158 15.93 -7.98 2.74
N ILE A 159 17.19 -8.38 2.85
CA ILE A 159 18.30 -7.51 3.28
C ILE A 159 18.51 -6.36 2.28
N ASP A 160 18.41 -6.63 0.99
CA ASP A 160 18.60 -5.60 -0.04
C ASP A 160 17.48 -4.55 0.00
N ASN A 161 16.23 -4.94 0.32
CA ASN A 161 15.14 -3.99 0.56
C ASN A 161 15.41 -3.09 1.78
N VAL A 162 15.94 -3.65 2.87
CA VAL A 162 16.34 -2.86 4.06
C VAL A 162 17.47 -1.90 3.74
N LYS A 163 18.49 -2.33 2.98
CA LYS A 163 19.57 -1.45 2.50
C LYS A 163 19.05 -0.33 1.61
N LEU A 164 18.08 -0.63 0.74
CA LEU A 164 17.44 0.40 -0.10
C LEU A 164 16.72 1.43 0.76
N ALA A 165 15.94 1.01 1.75
CA ALA A 165 15.25 1.91 2.67
C ALA A 165 16.23 2.84 3.38
N LYS A 166 17.35 2.31 3.89
CA LYS A 166 18.41 3.09 4.50
C LYS A 166 19.02 4.10 3.53
N LYS A 167 19.28 3.71 2.28
CA LYS A 167 19.78 4.60 1.21
C LYS A 167 18.80 5.72 0.91
N MET A 168 17.51 5.45 0.94
CA MET A 168 16.44 6.42 0.67
C MET A 168 16.08 7.30 1.88
N GLY A 169 16.50 6.92 3.09
CA GLY A 169 16.13 7.60 4.33
C GLY A 169 14.67 7.38 4.74
N VAL A 170 14.12 6.20 4.44
CA VAL A 170 12.74 5.79 4.75
C VAL A 170 12.72 4.46 5.50
N GLU A 171 11.56 4.06 6.01
CA GLU A 171 11.35 2.75 6.63
C GLU A 171 10.92 1.70 5.59
N CYS A 172 11.33 0.45 5.82
CA CYS A 172 10.85 -0.72 5.08
C CYS A 172 10.18 -1.69 6.03
N LYS A 173 8.91 -1.98 5.78
CA LYS A 173 8.20 -3.06 6.45
C LYS A 173 8.31 -4.34 5.62
N LEU A 174 8.90 -5.38 6.19
CA LEU A 174 8.91 -6.70 5.55
C LEU A 174 7.58 -7.42 5.85
N ASN A 175 6.83 -7.74 4.81
CA ASN A 175 5.70 -8.64 4.85
C ASN A 175 6.10 -9.99 4.27
N TYR A 176 5.64 -11.07 4.88
CA TYR A 176 5.97 -12.42 4.46
C TYR A 176 4.82 -13.01 3.67
N ALA A 177 5.16 -13.67 2.56
CA ALA A 177 4.18 -14.29 1.68
C ALA A 177 3.36 -15.34 2.43
N MET A 178 2.06 -15.25 2.32
CA MET A 178 1.11 -16.26 2.78
C MET A 178 0.53 -17.00 1.58
N ALA A 179 0.10 -18.26 1.75
CA ALA A 179 -0.53 -19.05 0.70
C ALA A 179 -1.93 -18.49 0.37
N SER A 180 -1.98 -17.38 -0.38
CA SER A 180 -3.19 -16.67 -0.78
C SER A 180 -3.00 -15.96 -2.10
N GLY A 181 -4.06 -15.81 -2.88
CA GLY A 181 -4.02 -15.15 -4.18
C GLY A 181 -3.08 -15.86 -5.15
N SER A 182 -2.14 -15.13 -5.75
CA SER A 182 -1.12 -15.69 -6.65
C SER A 182 0.00 -16.42 -5.91
N GLN A 183 0.07 -16.35 -4.59
CA GLN A 183 1.09 -17.00 -3.78
C GLN A 183 0.74 -18.46 -3.50
N GLY A 184 1.53 -19.38 -4.06
CA GLY A 184 1.34 -20.82 -3.87
C GLY A 184 1.96 -21.39 -2.59
N LYS A 185 2.99 -20.71 -2.04
CA LYS A 185 3.73 -21.20 -0.86
C LYS A 185 3.91 -20.11 0.18
N PRO A 186 3.61 -20.37 1.46
CA PRO A 186 3.93 -19.46 2.54
C PRO A 186 5.42 -19.58 2.92
N LEU A 187 5.99 -18.51 3.45
CA LEU A 187 7.27 -18.59 4.15
C LEU A 187 7.10 -19.30 5.49
N LEU A 188 8.03 -20.16 5.86
CA LEU A 188 8.02 -20.82 7.17
C LEU A 188 8.53 -19.86 8.25
N LEU A 189 8.06 -20.04 9.49
CA LEU A 189 8.51 -19.22 10.63
C LEU A 189 10.02 -19.30 10.85
N ALA A 190 10.64 -20.45 10.57
CA ALA A 190 12.09 -20.62 10.68
C ALA A 190 12.84 -19.72 9.69
N ASP A 191 12.35 -19.61 8.46
CA ASP A 191 12.93 -18.73 7.42
C ASP A 191 12.78 -17.26 7.80
N ILE A 192 11.59 -16.87 8.31
CA ILE A 192 11.34 -15.51 8.79
C ILE A 192 12.30 -15.15 9.94
N TYR A 193 12.50 -16.07 10.88
CA TYR A 193 13.42 -15.86 11.99
C TYR A 193 14.86 -15.70 11.51
N SER A 194 15.31 -16.52 10.56
CA SER A 194 16.64 -16.41 9.94
C SER A 194 16.85 -15.03 9.29
N ILE A 195 15.86 -14.54 8.53
CA ILE A 195 15.92 -13.22 7.90
C ILE A 195 16.14 -12.11 8.96
N TYR A 196 15.43 -12.17 10.09
CA TYR A 196 15.63 -11.18 11.15
C TYR A 196 17.02 -11.24 11.76
N LEU A 197 17.58 -12.43 11.98
CA LEU A 197 18.95 -12.58 12.47
C LEU A 197 19.94 -11.93 11.50
N ASP A 198 19.81 -12.21 10.20
CA ASP A 198 20.69 -11.67 9.15
C ASP A 198 20.60 -10.13 9.01
N ILE A 199 19.46 -9.52 9.41
CA ILE A 199 19.29 -8.07 9.39
C ILE A 199 19.95 -7.40 10.61
N TYR A 200 20.00 -8.10 11.76
CA TYR A 200 20.57 -7.56 13.00
C TYR A 200 22.08 -7.73 13.12
N ASP A 201 22.69 -8.63 12.33
CA ASP A 201 24.12 -8.84 12.26
C ASP A 201 24.79 -7.83 11.25
#